data_a69d1ba2b173e8e10428f566fae6eb44
#
_entry.id   a69d1ba2b173e8e10428f566fae6eb44
#
_cell.length_a   1.000
_cell.length_b   1.000
_cell.length_c   1.000
_cell.angle_alpha   90.00
_cell.angle_beta   90.00
_cell.angle_gamma   90.00
#
_symmetry.space_group_name_H-M   'P 1'
#
loop_
_entity.id
_entity.type
_entity.pdbx_description
1 polymer ?
#
loop_
_entity_poly.entity_id
_entity_poly.type
_entity_poly.pdbx_seq_one_letter_code
_entity_poly.pdbx_strand_id
1 'polypeptide(L)'
;TEHKCVLESCRFLSEKKGFDITYLPVKSDGLIDLEVLKKSITPKTLLVSIMGVHNEIGVIQPLSEIGKICRENDVFFHTDCAQAVGKIDLDVNNMNIDLMSISGHKIYGPKGVGALYVRRKPRVRISAMMSGGGQERGMRSGTLSPALCVGLGEACKIYLNEMNQESKKLEKLRNLMLDGIRSKCDEIYLNGSE
;
A
#
# COMPACT_ATOMS: atom_id res chain seq x y z
N THR A 1 7.13 5.75 7.56
CA THR A 1 7.12 4.26 7.49
C THR A 1 6.87 3.70 6.09
N GLU A 2 7.03 4.48 5.03
CA GLU A 2 6.94 3.98 3.65
C GLU A 2 8.08 3.02 3.32
N HIS A 3 7.82 2.05 2.43
CA HIS A 3 8.88 1.22 1.87
C HIS A 3 9.89 2.07 1.10
N LYS A 4 11.16 1.66 1.11
CA LYS A 4 12.25 2.38 0.45
C LYS A 4 11.98 2.72 -1.02
N CYS A 5 11.25 1.89 -1.77
CA CYS A 5 10.92 2.19 -3.17
C CYS A 5 10.04 3.45 -3.31
N VAL A 6 9.12 3.71 -2.38
CA VAL A 6 8.29 4.93 -2.37
C VAL A 6 9.14 6.12 -1.96
N LEU A 7 9.96 5.99 -0.90
CA LEU A 7 10.85 7.07 -0.43
C LEU A 7 11.83 7.50 -1.52
N GLU A 8 12.45 6.55 -2.25
CA GLU A 8 13.37 6.86 -3.35
C GLU A 8 12.64 7.50 -4.54
N SER A 9 11.40 7.09 -4.83
CA SER A 9 10.56 7.74 -5.85
C SER A 9 10.24 9.19 -5.45
N CYS A 10 9.89 9.44 -4.19
CA CYS A 10 9.68 10.78 -3.65
C CYS A 10 10.95 11.63 -3.75
N ARG A 11 12.10 11.08 -3.37
CA ARG A 11 13.39 11.76 -3.50
C ARG A 11 13.69 12.15 -4.95
N PHE A 12 13.50 11.22 -5.90
CA PHE A 12 13.66 11.50 -7.32
C PHE A 12 12.73 12.63 -7.81
N LEU A 13 11.46 12.60 -7.41
CA LEU A 13 10.50 13.64 -7.78
C LEU A 13 10.91 15.01 -7.23
N SER A 14 11.37 15.08 -5.99
CA SER A 14 11.87 16.32 -5.40
C SER A 14 13.11 16.84 -6.11
N GLU A 15 14.16 16.01 -6.22
CA GLU A 15 15.47 16.43 -6.75
C GLU A 15 15.46 16.69 -8.27
N LYS A 16 14.69 15.92 -9.05
CA LYS A 16 14.73 15.94 -10.52
C LYS A 16 13.52 16.58 -11.16
N LYS A 17 12.42 16.74 -10.43
CA LYS A 17 11.17 17.26 -10.99
C LYS A 17 10.63 18.48 -10.23
N GLY A 18 11.27 18.88 -9.12
CA GLY A 18 10.91 20.06 -8.34
C GLY A 18 9.61 19.94 -7.57
N PHE A 19 9.18 18.70 -7.23
CA PHE A 19 8.03 18.51 -6.35
C PHE A 19 8.42 18.72 -4.90
N ASP A 20 7.56 19.40 -4.14
CA ASP A 20 7.67 19.49 -2.69
C ASP A 20 7.13 18.20 -2.06
N ILE A 21 7.93 17.57 -1.21
CA ILE A 21 7.55 16.34 -0.52
C ILE A 21 7.45 16.59 0.99
N THR A 22 6.28 16.29 1.55
CA THR A 22 6.07 16.32 3.00
C THR A 22 6.06 14.90 3.54
N TYR A 23 6.96 14.59 4.46
CA TYR A 23 6.99 13.30 5.16
C TYR A 23 6.24 13.43 6.47
N LEU A 24 5.13 12.70 6.60
CA LEU A 24 4.33 12.68 7.82
C LEU A 24 5.02 11.84 8.90
N PRO A 25 5.12 12.34 10.14
CA PRO A 25 5.56 11.52 11.25
C PRO A 25 4.48 10.46 11.58
N VAL A 26 4.92 9.36 12.17
CA VAL A 26 4.03 8.37 12.79
C VAL A 26 4.08 8.49 14.30
N LYS A 27 3.03 8.02 14.97
CA LYS A 27 2.98 7.88 16.42
C LYS A 27 3.85 6.70 16.89
N SER A 28 3.98 6.52 18.20
CA SER A 28 4.74 5.42 18.81
C SER A 28 4.19 4.03 18.43
N ASP A 29 2.91 3.93 18.09
CA ASP A 29 2.24 2.73 17.59
C ASP A 29 2.43 2.50 16.07
N GLY A 30 3.12 3.41 15.39
CA GLY A 30 3.36 3.36 13.94
C GLY A 30 2.21 3.87 13.07
N LEU A 31 1.10 4.32 13.67
CA LEU A 31 -0.01 4.92 12.92
C LEU A 31 0.27 6.39 12.58
N ILE A 32 -0.24 6.85 11.45
CA ILE A 32 -0.25 8.28 11.14
C ILE A 32 -1.26 9.01 12.03
N ASP A 33 -1.01 10.29 12.26
CA ASP A 33 -1.99 11.18 12.86
C ASP A 33 -2.84 11.82 11.76
N LEU A 34 -4.16 11.54 11.78
CA LEU A 34 -5.09 12.05 10.77
C LEU A 34 -5.24 13.58 10.82
N GLU A 35 -5.06 14.21 11.98
CA GLU A 35 -5.11 15.66 12.09
C GLU A 35 -3.83 16.31 11.52
N VAL A 36 -2.69 15.64 11.67
CA VAL A 36 -1.43 16.06 11.01
C VAL A 36 -1.56 15.91 9.49
N LEU A 37 -2.16 14.81 9.00
CA LEU A 37 -2.45 14.62 7.58
C LEU A 37 -3.33 15.77 7.05
N LYS A 38 -4.47 16.05 7.69
CA LYS A 38 -5.38 17.15 7.27
C LYS A 38 -4.67 18.50 7.18
N LYS A 39 -3.86 18.84 8.20
CA LYS A 39 -3.11 20.10 8.24
C LYS A 39 -2.00 20.18 7.19
N SER A 40 -1.50 19.06 6.70
CA SER A 40 -0.43 18.98 5.70
C SER A 40 -0.98 19.13 4.27
N ILE A 41 -2.26 18.93 4.06
CA ILE A 41 -2.90 19.11 2.76
C ILE A 41 -3.07 20.61 2.48
N THR A 42 -2.62 21.03 1.31
CA THR A 42 -2.72 22.41 0.83
C THR A 42 -3.35 22.43 -0.57
N PRO A 43 -3.77 23.58 -1.12
CA PRO A 43 -4.25 23.67 -2.49
C PRO A 43 -3.23 23.24 -3.57
N LYS A 44 -1.96 23.06 -3.20
CA LYS A 44 -0.90 22.56 -4.08
C LYS A 44 -0.68 21.05 -3.93
N THR A 45 -1.32 20.39 -2.99
CA THR A 45 -1.17 18.95 -2.77
C THR A 45 -1.82 18.17 -3.91
N LEU A 46 -1.03 17.40 -4.63
CA LEU A 46 -1.49 16.56 -5.74
C LEU A 46 -1.88 15.16 -5.29
N LEU A 47 -1.08 14.57 -4.41
CA LEU A 47 -1.16 13.17 -4.05
C LEU A 47 -0.79 12.98 -2.58
N VAL A 48 -1.57 12.16 -1.89
CA VAL A 48 -1.21 11.54 -0.62
C VAL A 48 -0.82 10.09 -0.90
N SER A 49 0.33 9.65 -0.41
CA SER A 49 0.80 8.26 -0.53
C SER A 49 1.09 7.71 0.84
N ILE A 50 0.34 6.69 1.26
CA ILE A 50 0.49 6.04 2.57
C ILE A 50 0.31 4.54 2.38
N MET A 51 1.32 3.76 2.81
CA MET A 51 1.26 2.31 2.66
C MET A 51 0.17 1.70 3.54
N GLY A 52 -0.48 0.65 3.04
CA GLY A 52 -1.62 0.03 3.74
C GLY A 52 -1.22 -0.78 4.95
N VAL A 53 -0.20 -1.64 4.80
CA VAL A 53 0.34 -2.50 5.87
C VAL A 53 1.85 -2.45 5.81
N HIS A 54 2.48 -2.17 6.95
CA HIS A 54 3.93 -2.06 7.02
C HIS A 54 4.61 -3.44 6.98
N ASN A 55 5.64 -3.56 6.16
CA ASN A 55 6.33 -4.83 5.89
C ASN A 55 7.17 -5.38 7.07
N GLU A 56 7.52 -4.56 8.05
CA GLU A 56 8.35 -4.97 9.21
C GLU A 56 7.53 -5.02 10.49
N ILE A 57 6.83 -3.95 10.83
CA ILE A 57 6.09 -3.84 12.09
C ILE A 57 4.61 -4.25 11.99
N GLY A 58 4.12 -4.58 10.79
CA GLY A 58 2.77 -5.11 10.56
C GLY A 58 1.62 -4.13 10.82
N VAL A 59 1.88 -2.86 11.09
CA VAL A 59 0.87 -1.85 11.36
C VAL A 59 -0.03 -1.66 10.14
N ILE A 60 -1.35 -1.67 10.38
CA ILE A 60 -2.38 -1.43 9.37
C ILE A 60 -2.84 0.02 9.49
N GLN A 61 -2.64 0.81 8.44
CA GLN A 61 -3.08 2.21 8.43
C GLN A 61 -4.59 2.34 8.18
N PRO A 62 -5.24 3.38 8.73
CA PRO A 62 -6.69 3.61 8.60
C PRO A 62 -7.04 4.14 7.20
N LEU A 63 -6.99 3.25 6.19
CA LEU A 63 -7.11 3.61 4.77
C LEU A 63 -8.43 4.30 4.42
N SER A 64 -9.54 3.90 5.07
CA SER A 64 -10.87 4.49 4.84
C SER A 64 -10.91 5.95 5.26
N GLU A 65 -10.37 6.27 6.42
CA GLU A 65 -10.31 7.62 6.98
C GLU A 65 -9.36 8.50 6.16
N ILE A 66 -8.21 7.95 5.76
CA ILE A 66 -7.24 8.63 4.89
C ILE A 66 -7.89 8.96 3.55
N GLY A 67 -8.52 7.97 2.90
CA GLY A 67 -9.18 8.16 1.62
C GLY A 67 -10.35 9.14 1.68
N LYS A 68 -11.09 9.17 2.81
CA LYS A 68 -12.14 10.17 3.05
C LYS A 68 -11.54 11.58 3.11
N ILE A 69 -10.46 11.78 3.89
CA ILE A 69 -9.76 13.07 3.98
C ILE A 69 -9.27 13.51 2.60
N CYS A 70 -8.66 12.63 1.82
CA CYS A 70 -8.17 12.93 0.49
C CYS A 70 -9.33 13.35 -0.44
N ARG A 71 -10.45 12.63 -0.41
CA ARG A 71 -11.63 12.89 -1.23
C ARG A 71 -12.29 14.23 -0.89
N GLU A 72 -12.38 14.59 0.39
CA GLU A 72 -12.93 15.87 0.87
C GLU A 72 -12.06 17.07 0.47
N ASN A 73 -10.80 16.85 0.16
CA ASN A 73 -9.84 17.89 -0.24
C ASN A 73 -9.45 17.85 -1.74
N ASP A 74 -10.13 17.04 -2.56
CA ASP A 74 -9.83 16.85 -3.98
C ASP A 74 -8.37 16.43 -4.28
N VAL A 75 -7.77 15.65 -3.38
CA VAL A 75 -6.40 15.12 -3.50
C VAL A 75 -6.46 13.64 -3.85
N PHE A 76 -5.60 13.19 -4.76
CA PHE A 76 -5.50 11.76 -5.09
C PHE A 76 -4.90 10.97 -3.93
N PHE A 77 -5.42 9.75 -3.72
CA PHE A 77 -4.91 8.83 -2.72
C PHE A 77 -4.26 7.60 -3.37
N HIS A 78 -2.96 7.46 -3.15
CA HIS A 78 -2.18 6.26 -3.45
C HIS A 78 -1.90 5.48 -2.17
N THR A 79 -1.96 4.16 -2.26
CA THR A 79 -1.50 3.28 -1.19
C THR A 79 -0.62 2.16 -1.74
N ASP A 80 0.53 1.92 -1.10
CA ASP A 80 1.31 0.70 -1.32
C ASP A 80 0.63 -0.43 -0.53
N CYS A 81 -0.01 -1.33 -1.26
CA CYS A 81 -0.69 -2.49 -0.72
C CYS A 81 0.07 -3.80 -0.94
N ALA A 82 1.40 -3.74 -1.18
CA ALA A 82 2.21 -4.94 -1.36
C ALA A 82 2.07 -5.93 -0.19
N GLN A 83 1.92 -5.44 1.04
CA GLN A 83 1.68 -6.27 2.23
C GLN A 83 0.22 -6.37 2.65
N ALA A 84 -0.69 -5.61 2.03
CA ALA A 84 -2.10 -5.55 2.41
C ALA A 84 -2.98 -6.51 1.59
N VAL A 85 -2.74 -6.57 0.26
CA VAL A 85 -3.52 -7.45 -0.64
C VAL A 85 -3.44 -8.90 -0.18
N GLY A 86 -4.60 -9.53 -0.07
CA GLY A 86 -4.74 -10.92 0.38
C GLY A 86 -4.57 -11.14 1.89
N LYS A 87 -4.36 -10.09 2.70
CA LYS A 87 -4.19 -10.20 4.16
C LYS A 87 -5.22 -9.40 4.95
N ILE A 88 -5.71 -8.31 4.39
CA ILE A 88 -6.79 -7.50 4.93
C ILE A 88 -7.85 -7.23 3.86
N ASP A 89 -9.07 -6.92 4.29
CA ASP A 89 -10.12 -6.49 3.37
C ASP A 89 -9.78 -5.14 2.75
N LEU A 90 -9.85 -5.07 1.42
CA LEU A 90 -9.58 -3.87 0.64
C LEU A 90 -10.71 -3.63 -0.34
N ASP A 91 -11.36 -2.48 -0.22
CA ASP A 91 -12.35 -2.00 -1.19
C ASP A 91 -11.95 -0.60 -1.66
N VAL A 92 -11.46 -0.53 -2.89
CA VAL A 92 -10.98 0.73 -3.48
C VAL A 92 -12.06 1.81 -3.58
N ASN A 93 -13.35 1.43 -3.61
CA ASN A 93 -14.45 2.39 -3.68
C ASN A 93 -14.79 2.93 -2.28
N ASN A 94 -15.00 2.06 -1.31
CA ASN A 94 -15.31 2.44 0.06
C ASN A 94 -14.16 3.18 0.73
N MET A 95 -12.92 2.79 0.41
CA MET A 95 -11.70 3.43 0.92
C MET A 95 -11.24 4.64 0.07
N ASN A 96 -11.97 5.01 -0.98
CA ASN A 96 -11.61 6.12 -1.89
C ASN A 96 -10.17 6.06 -2.43
N ILE A 97 -9.62 4.87 -2.64
CA ILE A 97 -8.26 4.67 -3.17
C ILE A 97 -8.27 4.97 -4.67
N ASP A 98 -7.41 5.86 -5.12
CA ASP A 98 -7.28 6.25 -6.53
C ASP A 98 -6.18 5.48 -7.25
N LEU A 99 -5.12 5.11 -6.53
CA LEU A 99 -3.98 4.33 -7.01
C LEU A 99 -3.60 3.29 -5.95
N MET A 100 -3.34 2.06 -6.35
CA MET A 100 -2.92 1.00 -5.42
C MET A 100 -1.85 0.11 -6.05
N SER A 101 -0.69 0.04 -5.40
CA SER A 101 0.41 -0.82 -5.82
C SER A 101 0.27 -2.23 -5.24
N ILE A 102 0.46 -3.25 -6.08
CA ILE A 102 0.30 -4.67 -5.74
C ILE A 102 1.54 -5.44 -6.18
N SER A 103 2.05 -6.32 -5.32
CA SER A 103 3.21 -7.18 -5.61
C SER A 103 2.82 -8.65 -5.60
N GLY A 104 3.01 -9.35 -6.72
CA GLY A 104 2.55 -10.74 -6.87
C GLY A 104 3.22 -11.72 -5.90
N HIS A 105 4.55 -11.61 -5.69
CA HIS A 105 5.25 -12.54 -4.79
C HIS A 105 4.95 -12.35 -3.30
N LYS A 106 4.24 -11.29 -2.92
CA LYS A 106 3.81 -11.06 -1.52
C LYS A 106 2.51 -11.78 -1.18
N ILE A 107 1.81 -12.28 -2.19
CA ILE A 107 0.64 -13.15 -2.08
C ILE A 107 0.93 -14.56 -2.64
N TYR A 108 2.17 -15.03 -2.49
CA TYR A 108 2.64 -16.33 -2.99
C TYR A 108 2.46 -16.55 -4.51
N GLY A 109 2.21 -15.48 -5.26
CA GLY A 109 2.25 -15.47 -6.71
C GLY A 109 3.68 -15.44 -7.26
N PRO A 110 3.84 -15.44 -8.60
CA PRO A 110 5.15 -15.42 -9.21
C PRO A 110 5.96 -14.16 -8.91
N LYS A 111 7.28 -14.29 -8.80
CA LYS A 111 8.19 -13.14 -8.81
C LYS A 111 8.23 -12.49 -10.20
N GLY A 112 8.45 -11.18 -10.25
CA GLY A 112 8.57 -10.44 -11.52
C GLY A 112 7.25 -9.91 -12.06
N VAL A 113 6.14 -10.06 -11.34
CA VAL A 113 4.82 -9.52 -11.70
C VAL A 113 4.21 -8.77 -10.52
N GLY A 114 3.49 -7.72 -10.84
CA GLY A 114 2.67 -6.93 -9.95
C GLY A 114 1.60 -6.21 -10.75
N ALA A 115 0.78 -5.43 -10.06
CA ALA A 115 -0.26 -4.62 -10.68
C ALA A 115 -0.33 -3.23 -10.05
N LEU A 116 -0.78 -2.26 -10.85
CA LEU A 116 -1.17 -0.95 -10.37
C LEU A 116 -2.66 -0.76 -10.65
N TYR A 117 -3.47 -0.66 -9.59
CA TYR A 117 -4.84 -0.18 -9.75
C TYR A 117 -4.81 1.33 -10.04
N VAL A 118 -5.53 1.74 -11.07
CA VAL A 118 -5.71 3.15 -11.46
C VAL A 118 -7.19 3.43 -11.60
N ARG A 119 -7.73 4.31 -10.75
CA ARG A 119 -9.16 4.66 -10.75
C ARG A 119 -9.59 5.32 -12.06
N ARG A 120 -10.72 4.89 -12.56
CA ARG A 120 -11.30 5.43 -13.81
C ARG A 120 -12.31 6.57 -13.59
N LYS A 121 -13.00 6.57 -12.45
CA LYS A 121 -14.01 7.58 -12.10
C LYS A 121 -13.92 7.91 -10.60
N PRO A 122 -13.55 9.14 -10.19
CA PRO A 122 -12.96 10.18 -11.05
C PRO A 122 -11.69 9.68 -11.75
N ARG A 123 -11.39 10.25 -12.92
CA ARG A 123 -10.30 9.73 -13.76
C ARG A 123 -8.94 10.17 -13.27
N VAL A 124 -8.13 9.21 -12.84
CA VAL A 124 -6.71 9.40 -12.62
C VAL A 124 -5.96 9.26 -13.95
N ARG A 125 -5.05 10.20 -14.22
CA ARG A 125 -4.15 10.14 -15.38
C ARG A 125 -2.73 9.98 -14.89
N ILE A 126 -2.03 8.98 -15.42
CA ILE A 126 -0.61 8.75 -15.15
C ILE A 126 0.18 8.84 -16.45
N SER A 127 1.40 9.33 -16.37
CA SER A 127 2.34 9.34 -17.49
C SER A 127 3.03 7.98 -17.57
N ALA A 128 3.16 7.44 -18.77
CA ALA A 128 3.93 6.23 -19.00
C ALA A 128 5.40 6.47 -18.68
N MET A 129 6.01 5.55 -17.92
CA MET A 129 7.46 5.56 -17.66
C MET A 129 8.26 4.90 -18.79
N MET A 130 7.59 4.08 -19.62
CA MET A 130 8.20 3.38 -20.76
C MET A 130 7.37 3.66 -22.00
N SER A 131 8.01 4.18 -23.04
CA SER A 131 7.42 4.34 -24.37
C SER A 131 7.48 3.02 -25.16
N GLY A 132 6.59 2.82 -26.13
CA GLY A 132 6.57 1.63 -26.99
C GLY A 132 5.19 1.31 -27.56
N GLY A 133 4.83 0.05 -27.64
CA GLY A 133 3.66 -0.47 -28.35
C GLY A 133 2.29 -0.20 -27.75
N GLY A 134 2.17 0.65 -26.72
CA GLY A 134 0.89 1.10 -26.19
C GLY A 134 0.13 0.07 -25.33
N GLN A 135 0.80 -0.98 -24.87
CA GLN A 135 0.21 -1.97 -23.97
C GLN A 135 -0.28 -1.28 -22.68
N GLU A 136 -1.16 -1.94 -21.94
CA GLU A 136 -1.80 -1.38 -20.73
C GLU A 136 -2.40 0.01 -20.97
N ARG A 137 -3.07 0.20 -22.11
CA ARG A 137 -3.69 1.47 -22.51
C ARG A 137 -2.70 2.64 -22.61
N GLY A 138 -1.46 2.34 -22.98
CA GLY A 138 -0.39 3.31 -23.06
C GLY A 138 0.27 3.67 -21.73
N MET A 139 -0.18 3.10 -20.62
CA MET A 139 0.39 3.40 -19.31
C MET A 139 1.71 2.65 -19.04
N ARG A 140 1.84 1.45 -19.60
CA ARG A 140 3.06 0.64 -19.48
C ARG A 140 3.28 -0.18 -20.74
N SER A 141 4.17 0.27 -21.58
CA SER A 141 4.53 -0.45 -22.82
C SER A 141 5.40 -1.68 -22.55
N GLY A 142 5.31 -2.65 -23.44
CA GLY A 142 6.02 -3.93 -23.39
C GLY A 142 5.05 -5.11 -23.27
N THR A 143 5.32 -6.16 -24.03
CA THR A 143 4.52 -7.39 -24.02
C THR A 143 4.47 -7.97 -22.62
N LEU A 144 3.25 -8.26 -22.14
CA LEU A 144 3.05 -8.91 -20.86
C LEU A 144 3.49 -10.38 -20.94
N SER A 145 3.92 -10.93 -19.81
CA SER A 145 4.16 -12.37 -19.67
C SER A 145 2.83 -13.05 -19.29
N PRO A 146 2.20 -13.84 -20.19
CA PRO A 146 0.93 -14.50 -19.87
C PRO A 146 1.03 -15.42 -18.66
N ALA A 147 2.13 -16.17 -18.53
CA ALA A 147 2.32 -17.10 -17.43
C ALA A 147 2.36 -16.37 -16.06
N LEU A 148 3.05 -15.22 -15.98
CA LEU A 148 3.10 -14.43 -14.75
C LEU A 148 1.75 -13.79 -14.42
N CYS A 149 1.03 -13.30 -15.43
CA CYS A 149 -0.29 -12.70 -15.25
C CYS A 149 -1.31 -13.73 -14.76
N VAL A 150 -1.32 -14.93 -15.35
CA VAL A 150 -2.17 -16.04 -14.92
C VAL A 150 -1.84 -16.46 -13.49
N GLY A 151 -0.54 -16.60 -13.18
CA GLY A 151 -0.08 -16.94 -11.83
C GLY A 151 -0.48 -15.90 -10.78
N LEU A 152 -0.40 -14.59 -11.11
CA LEU A 152 -0.90 -13.52 -10.23
C LEU A 152 -2.41 -13.63 -10.03
N GLY A 153 -3.17 -13.84 -11.10
CA GLY A 153 -4.62 -13.99 -11.04
C GLY A 153 -5.05 -15.19 -10.19
N GLU A 154 -4.38 -16.34 -10.32
CA GLU A 154 -4.68 -17.53 -9.50
C GLU A 154 -4.32 -17.31 -8.03
N ALA A 155 -3.19 -16.65 -7.73
CA ALA A 155 -2.84 -16.27 -6.37
C ALA A 155 -3.92 -15.37 -5.73
N CYS A 156 -4.41 -14.37 -6.45
CA CYS A 156 -5.51 -13.52 -5.98
C CYS A 156 -6.80 -14.35 -5.71
N LYS A 157 -7.12 -15.28 -6.58
CA LYS A 157 -8.31 -16.15 -6.44
C LYS A 157 -8.21 -17.06 -5.21
N ILE A 158 -7.04 -17.65 -4.95
CA ILE A 158 -6.79 -18.46 -3.76
C ILE A 158 -7.01 -17.61 -2.50
N TYR A 159 -6.43 -16.43 -2.46
CA TYR A 159 -6.58 -15.52 -1.32
C TYR A 159 -8.02 -15.07 -1.07
N LEU A 160 -8.82 -14.83 -2.11
CA LEU A 160 -10.23 -14.52 -1.93
C LEU A 160 -11.00 -15.59 -1.14
N ASN A 161 -10.58 -16.85 -1.25
CA ASN A 161 -11.22 -17.97 -0.55
C ASN A 161 -10.61 -18.25 0.84
N GLU A 162 -9.32 -17.99 1.02
CA GLU A 162 -8.54 -18.46 2.18
C GLU A 162 -8.15 -17.32 3.15
N MET A 163 -8.20 -16.05 2.72
CA MET A 163 -7.71 -14.90 3.46
C MET A 163 -8.19 -14.86 4.92
N ASN A 164 -9.48 -15.01 5.15
CA ASN A 164 -10.05 -14.93 6.50
C ASN A 164 -9.55 -16.02 7.45
N GLN A 165 -9.33 -17.23 6.93
CA GLN A 165 -8.82 -18.35 7.70
C GLN A 165 -7.32 -18.16 7.99
N GLU A 166 -6.57 -17.75 6.98
CA GLU A 166 -5.14 -17.50 7.06
C GLU A 166 -4.84 -16.36 8.03
N SER A 167 -5.56 -15.24 7.94
CA SER A 167 -5.39 -14.08 8.84
C SER A 167 -5.59 -14.47 10.30
N LYS A 168 -6.66 -15.20 10.63
CA LYS A 168 -6.92 -15.69 11.99
C LYS A 168 -5.82 -16.62 12.50
N LYS A 169 -5.30 -17.49 11.63
CA LYS A 169 -4.20 -18.41 11.97
C LYS A 169 -2.91 -17.63 12.26
N LEU A 170 -2.57 -16.65 11.41
CA LEU A 170 -1.38 -15.82 11.58
C LEU A 170 -1.48 -14.98 12.86
N GLU A 171 -2.63 -14.38 13.14
CA GLU A 171 -2.87 -13.64 14.38
C GLU A 171 -2.66 -14.52 15.61
N LYS A 172 -3.23 -15.73 15.63
CA LYS A 172 -3.04 -16.68 16.71
C LYS A 172 -1.56 -17.04 16.91
N LEU A 173 -0.82 -17.29 15.82
CA LEU A 173 0.59 -17.63 15.91
C LEU A 173 1.44 -16.43 16.37
N ARG A 174 1.12 -15.22 15.91
CA ARG A 174 1.74 -13.98 16.37
C ARG A 174 1.55 -13.80 17.88
N ASN A 175 0.31 -13.95 18.36
CA ASN A 175 0.00 -13.79 19.78
C ASN A 175 0.71 -14.83 20.62
N LEU A 176 0.69 -16.09 20.21
CA LEU A 176 1.42 -17.19 20.89
C LEU A 176 2.92 -16.89 21.01
N MET A 177 3.54 -16.38 19.94
CA MET A 177 4.95 -16.00 19.96
C MET A 177 5.19 -14.83 20.91
N LEU A 178 4.37 -13.77 20.84
CA LEU A 178 4.51 -12.58 21.69
C LEU A 178 4.35 -12.95 23.19
N ASP A 179 3.34 -13.73 23.53
CA ASP A 179 3.12 -14.21 24.90
C ASP A 179 4.28 -15.10 25.39
N GLY A 180 4.78 -15.98 24.52
CA GLY A 180 5.94 -16.82 24.80
C GLY A 180 7.22 -16.02 25.06
N ILE A 181 7.42 -14.91 24.34
CA ILE A 181 8.56 -14.01 24.57
C ILE A 181 8.34 -13.24 25.88
N ARG A 182 7.17 -12.64 26.09
CA ARG A 182 6.81 -11.88 27.31
C ARG A 182 6.95 -12.71 28.58
N SER A 183 6.71 -14.03 28.51
CA SER A 183 6.84 -14.93 29.66
C SER A 183 8.30 -15.29 30.03
N LYS A 184 9.27 -15.00 29.16
CA LYS A 184 10.67 -15.43 29.32
C LYS A 184 11.67 -14.29 29.33
N CYS A 185 11.26 -13.10 28.91
CA CYS A 185 12.13 -11.94 28.79
C CYS A 185 11.51 -10.76 29.51
N ASP A 186 12.33 -10.03 30.25
CA ASP A 186 11.97 -8.74 30.85
C ASP A 186 12.21 -7.61 29.85
N GLU A 187 11.60 -6.45 30.10
CA GLU A 187 11.80 -5.22 29.32
C GLU A 187 11.60 -5.37 27.80
N ILE A 188 10.44 -5.89 27.39
CA ILE A 188 10.08 -6.05 25.99
C ILE A 188 9.26 -4.84 25.54
N TYR A 189 9.64 -4.28 24.38
CA TYR A 189 8.91 -3.20 23.71
C TYR A 189 8.40 -3.69 22.37
N LEU A 190 7.08 -3.62 22.15
CA LEU A 190 6.47 -3.90 20.87
C LEU A 190 6.61 -2.67 19.96
N ASN A 191 7.28 -2.82 18.82
CA ASN A 191 7.29 -1.79 17.78
C ASN A 191 6.06 -2.00 16.88
N GLY A 192 5.09 -1.10 16.99
CA GLY A 192 3.83 -1.16 16.26
C GLY A 192 2.61 -1.15 17.18
N SER A 193 1.45 -1.52 16.63
CA SER A 193 0.17 -1.62 17.34
C SER A 193 -0.15 -3.06 17.69
N GLU A 194 -0.81 -3.29 18.82
CA GLU A 194 -1.36 -4.61 19.21
C GLU A 194 -2.56 -5.02 18.35
#